data_1a274885ee8b4ad53efc973bd52c90b1
#
_entry.id   1a274885ee8b4ad53efc973bd52c90b1
#
_cell.length_a   1.000
_cell.length_b   1.000
_cell.length_c   1.000
_cell.angle_alpha   90.00
_cell.angle_beta   90.00
_cell.angle_gamma   90.00
#
_symmetry.space_group_name_H-M   'P 1'
#
loop_
_entity.id
_entity.type
_entity.pdbx_description
1 polymer ?
#
loop_
_entity_poly.entity_id
_entity_poly.type
_entity_poly.pdbx_seq_one_letter_code
_entity_poly.pdbx_strand_id
1 'polypeptide(L)'
;MEACYYNKLEDGGVECTLCSHKCVLLPGEMGICKCRVNNDGVLVAKTYGVISGMTTENLGEMGFHFYPKEDVQLLSISGYGCNMNCPYCANKHISQGRIHTEPLHQEDLINRLKNLKKSSGVRGVCYTFNEPLIWFEHVRDYAKAVHEAGFYNAIETNGMIHPEAFKEILAHMDLVNIDYKGFSKEFYETYVHGDFDNVLENIRALEESGVFYEVSCVIVAGENDDEAFFEEGMRILKEKAPTARINLLAVVTRPDEENIQVPSMEKMDALLGIAQRYFADVKIVEREVLPRW
;
A
#
# COMPACT_ATOMS: atom_id res chain seq x y z
N MET A 1 -20.32 7.95 2.42
CA MET A 1 -20.16 7.22 3.71
C MET A 1 -19.53 8.16 4.72
N GLU A 2 -20.10 8.30 5.93
CA GLU A 2 -19.39 9.01 7.01
C GLU A 2 -18.10 8.26 7.34
N ALA A 3 -17.00 9.01 7.45
CA ALA A 3 -15.69 8.43 7.70
C ALA A 3 -15.51 8.04 9.16
N CYS A 4 -14.72 7.00 9.43
CA CYS A 4 -14.17 6.70 10.74
C CYS A 4 -12.92 7.56 11.02
N TYR A 5 -12.41 7.54 12.26
CA TYR A 5 -11.15 8.18 12.62
C TYR A 5 -11.12 9.68 12.32
N TYR A 6 -12.00 10.46 12.97
CA TYR A 6 -11.95 11.91 12.96
C TYR A 6 -12.57 12.51 14.22
N ASN A 7 -12.16 13.73 14.55
CA ASN A 7 -12.70 14.56 15.61
C ASN A 7 -13.47 15.73 15.01
N LYS A 8 -14.61 16.09 15.59
CA LYS A 8 -15.32 17.34 15.27
C LYS A 8 -14.65 18.48 16.02
N LEU A 9 -14.45 19.58 15.32
CA LEU A 9 -13.90 20.82 15.88
C LEU A 9 -15.00 21.90 15.95
N GLU A 10 -14.68 23.03 16.56
CA GLU A 10 -15.53 24.20 16.56
C GLU A 10 -15.71 24.71 15.13
N ASP A 11 -16.75 25.52 14.90
CA ASP A 11 -17.06 26.17 13.61
C ASP A 11 -17.23 25.22 12.41
N GLY A 12 -17.62 23.96 12.65
CA GLY A 12 -17.82 22.98 11.60
C GLY A 12 -16.54 22.40 11.01
N GLY A 13 -15.38 22.66 11.60
CA GLY A 13 -14.12 22.03 11.27
C GLY A 13 -14.11 20.56 11.67
N VAL A 14 -13.22 19.76 11.06
CA VAL A 14 -12.92 18.38 11.46
C VAL A 14 -11.42 18.12 11.41
N GLU A 15 -10.91 17.29 12.33
CA GLU A 15 -9.56 16.76 12.30
C GLU A 15 -9.62 15.27 11.89
N CYS A 16 -9.08 14.94 10.73
CA CYS A 16 -8.94 13.53 10.31
C CYS A 16 -7.77 12.89 11.05
N THR A 17 -8.02 11.79 11.77
CA THR A 17 -7.00 11.07 12.55
C THR A 17 -6.61 9.72 11.96
N LEU A 18 -7.03 9.44 10.72
CA LEU A 18 -6.76 8.15 10.08
C LEU A 18 -5.28 7.90 9.78
N CYS A 19 -4.49 8.93 9.48
CA CYS A 19 -3.06 8.81 9.23
C CYS A 19 -2.28 9.95 9.91
N SER A 20 -0.95 9.88 9.87
CA SER A 20 -0.04 10.82 10.54
C SER A 20 -0.19 12.27 10.11
N HIS A 21 -0.78 12.56 8.95
CA HIS A 21 -1.01 13.95 8.51
C HIS A 21 -1.98 14.73 9.37
N LYS A 22 -2.92 14.07 10.06
CA LYS A 22 -3.88 14.71 10.95
C LYS A 22 -4.50 15.97 10.36
N CYS A 23 -4.99 15.87 9.11
CA CYS A 23 -5.53 17.00 8.36
C CYS A 23 -6.65 17.70 9.13
N VAL A 24 -6.49 18.99 9.41
CA VAL A 24 -7.55 19.86 9.89
C VAL A 24 -8.23 20.47 8.68
N LEU A 25 -9.54 20.24 8.54
CA LEU A 25 -10.31 20.59 7.35
C LEU A 25 -11.49 21.47 7.73
N LEU A 26 -11.60 22.64 7.12
CA LEU A 26 -12.79 23.49 7.17
C LEU A 26 -13.91 22.92 6.28
N PRO A 27 -15.17 23.35 6.44
CA PRO A 27 -16.27 22.92 5.58
C PRO A 27 -15.93 23.03 4.08
N GLY A 28 -16.12 21.94 3.33
CA GLY A 28 -15.78 21.84 1.90
C GLY A 28 -14.33 21.47 1.60
N GLU A 29 -13.41 21.50 2.55
CA GLU A 29 -12.02 21.14 2.34
C GLU A 29 -11.80 19.64 2.29
N MET A 30 -10.76 19.26 1.56
CA MET A 30 -10.37 17.86 1.33
C MET A 30 -8.97 17.59 1.90
N GLY A 31 -8.80 16.42 2.52
CA GLY A 31 -7.50 15.97 3.03
C GLY A 31 -6.46 15.77 1.93
N ILE A 32 -5.18 15.74 2.32
CA ILE A 32 -4.02 15.53 1.43
C ILE A 32 -4.21 14.29 0.55
N CYS A 33 -4.77 13.22 1.10
CA CYS A 33 -5.02 11.96 0.37
C CYS A 33 -6.07 12.05 -0.74
N LYS A 34 -6.84 13.15 -0.83
CA LYS A 34 -7.92 13.39 -1.81
C LYS A 34 -9.14 12.46 -1.69
N CYS A 35 -9.23 11.69 -0.61
CA CYS A 35 -10.28 10.69 -0.39
C CYS A 35 -11.31 11.09 0.65
N ARG A 36 -10.97 12.04 1.52
CA ARG A 36 -11.79 12.46 2.65
C ARG A 36 -12.07 13.96 2.58
N VAL A 37 -13.33 14.34 2.72
CA VAL A 37 -13.79 15.73 2.63
C VAL A 37 -14.66 16.08 3.84
N ASN A 38 -14.48 17.27 4.39
CA ASN A 38 -15.39 17.82 5.39
C ASN A 38 -16.68 18.32 4.71
N ASN A 39 -17.79 17.67 4.99
CA ASN A 39 -19.11 18.07 4.54
C ASN A 39 -19.88 18.65 5.74
N ASP A 40 -19.74 19.96 5.96
CA ASP A 40 -20.40 20.72 7.02
C ASP A 40 -20.28 20.09 8.43
N GLY A 41 -19.04 19.79 8.85
CA GLY A 41 -18.74 19.21 10.17
C GLY A 41 -18.82 17.68 10.23
N VAL A 42 -19.02 17.02 9.11
CA VAL A 42 -18.97 15.55 8.97
C VAL A 42 -17.89 15.18 7.98
N LEU A 43 -16.91 14.38 8.42
CA LEU A 43 -15.91 13.87 7.50
C LEU A 43 -16.52 12.74 6.66
N VAL A 44 -16.41 12.85 5.34
CA VAL A 44 -16.96 11.89 4.37
C VAL A 44 -15.86 11.19 3.61
N ALA A 45 -15.88 9.84 3.61
CA ALA A 45 -15.05 8.99 2.76
C ALA A 45 -15.67 8.93 1.35
N LYS A 46 -15.08 9.67 0.41
CA LYS A 46 -15.59 9.75 -0.99
C LYS A 46 -15.31 8.50 -1.81
N THR A 47 -14.35 7.72 -1.38
CA THR A 47 -13.92 6.49 -2.05
C THR A 47 -14.75 5.26 -1.70
N TYR A 48 -15.67 5.35 -0.75
CA TYR A 48 -16.51 4.22 -0.36
C TYR A 48 -17.47 3.79 -1.49
N GLY A 49 -17.40 2.52 -1.88
CA GLY A 49 -18.28 1.95 -2.90
C GLY A 49 -17.94 2.36 -4.33
N VAL A 50 -16.74 2.89 -4.56
CA VAL A 50 -16.26 3.21 -5.93
C VAL A 50 -14.85 2.66 -6.14
N ILE A 51 -14.55 2.30 -7.40
CA ILE A 51 -13.23 1.84 -7.84
C ILE A 51 -12.76 2.64 -9.05
N SER A 52 -11.46 2.70 -9.26
CA SER A 52 -10.84 3.27 -10.45
C SER A 52 -10.46 2.22 -11.50
N GLY A 53 -10.37 0.97 -11.10
CA GLY A 53 -10.04 -0.14 -11.99
C GLY A 53 -10.01 -1.48 -11.28
N MET A 54 -10.03 -2.54 -12.09
CA MET A 54 -9.81 -3.90 -11.62
C MET A 54 -9.17 -4.75 -12.72
N THR A 55 -8.31 -5.68 -12.32
CA THR A 55 -7.64 -6.64 -13.19
C THR A 55 -7.38 -7.95 -12.45
N THR A 56 -7.15 -9.04 -13.16
CA THR A 56 -6.75 -10.31 -12.54
C THR A 56 -5.25 -10.48 -12.72
N GLU A 57 -4.56 -10.75 -11.62
CA GLU A 57 -3.10 -10.86 -11.58
C GLU A 57 -2.68 -12.07 -10.74
N ASN A 58 -1.46 -12.58 -10.99
CA ASN A 58 -0.82 -13.57 -10.16
C ASN A 58 -0.18 -12.93 -8.91
N LEU A 59 0.00 -13.69 -7.85
CA LEU A 59 0.60 -13.17 -6.60
C LEU A 59 1.96 -12.52 -6.81
N GLY A 60 2.80 -13.05 -7.71
CA GLY A 60 4.10 -12.45 -8.02
C GLY A 60 3.99 -11.03 -8.59
N GLU A 61 3.00 -10.77 -9.45
CA GLU A 61 2.72 -9.43 -10.00
C GLU A 61 2.28 -8.43 -8.91
N MET A 62 1.70 -8.96 -7.82
CA MET A 62 1.26 -8.20 -6.64
C MET A 62 2.32 -8.14 -5.53
N GLY A 63 3.60 -8.41 -5.82
CA GLY A 63 4.69 -8.31 -4.84
C GLY A 63 4.77 -9.46 -3.83
N PHE A 64 4.03 -10.56 -4.00
CA PHE A 64 4.10 -11.74 -3.12
C PHE A 64 4.97 -12.81 -3.77
N HIS A 65 6.26 -12.77 -3.50
CA HIS A 65 7.26 -13.62 -4.15
C HIS A 65 7.73 -14.81 -3.30
N PHE A 66 7.40 -14.84 -2.03
CA PHE A 66 7.74 -15.91 -1.09
C PHE A 66 6.51 -16.72 -0.64
N TYR A 67 5.33 -16.39 -1.13
CA TYR A 67 4.16 -17.18 -0.81
C TYR A 67 4.26 -18.57 -1.45
N PRO A 68 4.04 -19.66 -0.68
CA PRO A 68 4.38 -21.01 -1.12
C PRO A 68 3.49 -21.62 -2.21
N LYS A 69 2.46 -20.89 -2.66
CA LYS A 69 1.54 -21.33 -3.74
C LYS A 69 1.70 -20.40 -4.94
N GLU A 70 2.43 -20.84 -5.94
CA GLU A 70 2.78 -20.04 -7.12
C GLU A 70 1.60 -19.70 -8.05
N ASP A 71 0.58 -20.55 -8.15
CA ASP A 71 -0.53 -20.40 -9.11
C ASP A 71 -1.79 -19.73 -8.53
N VAL A 72 -1.63 -18.86 -7.54
CA VAL A 72 -2.77 -18.13 -6.97
C VAL A 72 -3.02 -16.84 -7.74
N GLN A 73 -4.20 -16.73 -8.35
CA GLN A 73 -4.69 -15.50 -8.95
C GLN A 73 -5.66 -14.79 -8.02
N LEU A 74 -5.53 -13.47 -7.93
CA LEU A 74 -6.46 -12.59 -7.23
C LEU A 74 -7.03 -11.54 -8.20
N LEU A 75 -8.17 -10.99 -7.85
CA LEU A 75 -8.74 -9.83 -8.50
C LEU A 75 -8.17 -8.58 -7.82
N SER A 76 -7.22 -7.90 -8.47
CA SER A 76 -6.71 -6.60 -8.04
C SER A 76 -7.76 -5.53 -8.25
N ILE A 77 -8.03 -4.73 -7.21
CA ILE A 77 -8.94 -3.59 -7.27
C ILE A 77 -8.25 -2.34 -6.73
N SER A 78 -8.53 -1.20 -7.33
CA SER A 78 -8.01 0.09 -6.93
C SER A 78 -9.09 1.12 -6.66
N GLY A 79 -8.87 1.94 -5.65
CA GLY A 79 -9.53 3.23 -5.48
C GLY A 79 -8.74 4.34 -6.16
N TYR A 80 -8.68 5.50 -5.52
CA TYR A 80 -7.82 6.63 -5.93
C TYR A 80 -7.25 7.33 -4.71
N GLY A 81 -6.25 8.18 -4.94
CA GLY A 81 -5.60 8.96 -3.90
C GLY A 81 -4.50 8.18 -3.15
N CYS A 82 -3.68 8.91 -2.42
CA CYS A 82 -2.61 8.40 -1.58
C CYS A 82 -2.25 9.46 -0.52
N ASN A 83 -1.85 9.03 0.65
CA ASN A 83 -1.36 9.90 1.72
C ASN A 83 0.15 10.16 1.65
N MET A 84 0.86 9.59 0.68
CA MET A 84 2.24 9.92 0.31
C MET A 84 2.29 10.54 -1.09
N ASN A 85 3.41 11.20 -1.42
CA ASN A 85 3.63 11.81 -2.74
C ASN A 85 5.01 11.46 -3.27
N CYS A 86 5.28 10.16 -3.43
CA CYS A 86 6.56 9.66 -3.93
C CYS A 86 6.85 10.20 -5.34
N PRO A 87 8.02 10.79 -5.62
CA PRO A 87 8.38 11.27 -6.96
C PRO A 87 8.35 10.16 -8.02
N TYR A 88 8.74 8.95 -7.62
CA TYR A 88 8.83 7.75 -8.46
C TYR A 88 7.54 6.90 -8.51
N CYS A 89 6.39 7.44 -8.12
CA CYS A 89 5.15 6.66 -8.07
C CYS A 89 4.72 6.19 -9.45
N ALA A 90 4.78 4.87 -9.71
CA ALA A 90 4.35 4.27 -10.98
C ALA A 90 2.87 4.57 -11.30
N ASN A 91 2.05 4.70 -10.25
CA ASN A 91 0.60 4.93 -10.35
C ASN A 91 0.19 6.38 -10.03
N LYS A 92 1.04 7.37 -10.39
CA LYS A 92 0.81 8.78 -10.05
C LYS A 92 -0.52 9.33 -10.58
N HIS A 93 -0.98 8.84 -11.71
CA HIS A 93 -2.27 9.20 -12.31
C HIS A 93 -3.48 8.81 -11.42
N ILE A 94 -3.38 7.69 -10.68
CA ILE A 94 -4.40 7.23 -9.73
C ILE A 94 -4.19 7.87 -8.37
N SER A 95 -2.95 7.90 -7.89
CA SER A 95 -2.62 8.33 -6.52
C SER A 95 -2.71 9.85 -6.35
N GLN A 96 -2.41 10.63 -7.40
CA GLN A 96 -2.36 12.10 -7.35
C GLN A 96 -3.25 12.79 -8.38
N GLY A 97 -3.69 12.05 -9.41
CA GLY A 97 -4.50 12.58 -10.50
C GLY A 97 -5.99 12.71 -10.19
N ARG A 98 -6.72 13.16 -11.20
CA ARG A 98 -8.19 13.00 -11.29
C ARG A 98 -8.48 11.82 -12.18
N ILE A 99 -9.22 10.84 -11.65
CA ILE A 99 -9.51 9.61 -12.38
C ILE A 99 -11.02 9.37 -12.46
N HIS A 100 -11.42 8.69 -13.51
CA HIS A 100 -12.77 8.17 -13.61
C HIS A 100 -12.96 7.03 -12.61
N THR A 101 -14.10 7.00 -11.94
CA THR A 101 -14.46 5.95 -10.99
C THR A 101 -15.81 5.35 -11.33
N GLU A 102 -15.96 4.07 -11.06
CA GLU A 102 -17.19 3.34 -11.24
C GLU A 102 -17.72 2.82 -9.90
N PRO A 103 -19.03 2.76 -9.71
CA PRO A 103 -19.62 2.14 -8.53
C PRO A 103 -19.26 0.65 -8.46
N LEU A 104 -18.96 0.17 -7.26
CA LEU A 104 -18.82 -1.25 -6.96
C LEU A 104 -19.56 -1.56 -5.66
N HIS A 105 -20.62 -2.35 -5.72
CA HIS A 105 -21.31 -2.84 -4.53
C HIS A 105 -20.68 -4.15 -4.05
N GLN A 106 -20.74 -4.42 -2.75
CA GLN A 106 -20.19 -5.65 -2.17
C GLN A 106 -20.75 -6.90 -2.84
N GLU A 107 -22.06 -6.93 -3.08
CA GLU A 107 -22.72 -8.07 -3.73
C GLU A 107 -22.19 -8.32 -5.15
N ASP A 108 -21.94 -7.26 -5.92
CA ASP A 108 -21.39 -7.35 -7.27
C ASP A 108 -19.95 -7.88 -7.25
N LEU A 109 -19.12 -7.44 -6.29
CA LEU A 109 -17.78 -7.98 -6.08
C LEU A 109 -17.82 -9.48 -5.78
N ILE A 110 -18.67 -9.91 -4.83
CA ILE A 110 -18.79 -11.32 -4.45
C ILE A 110 -19.28 -12.18 -5.62
N ASN A 111 -20.25 -11.68 -6.38
CA ASN A 111 -20.75 -12.39 -7.57
C ASN A 111 -19.68 -12.50 -8.66
N ARG A 112 -18.88 -11.45 -8.86
CA ARG A 112 -17.73 -11.46 -9.77
C ARG A 112 -16.69 -12.48 -9.33
N LEU A 113 -16.31 -12.51 -8.05
CA LEU A 113 -15.37 -13.50 -7.51
C LEU A 113 -15.84 -14.94 -7.71
N LYS A 114 -17.12 -15.22 -7.45
CA LYS A 114 -17.72 -16.55 -7.67
C LYS A 114 -17.62 -16.97 -9.15
N ASN A 115 -17.82 -16.04 -10.08
CA ASN A 115 -17.73 -16.29 -11.52
C ASN A 115 -16.27 -16.50 -11.95
N LEU A 116 -15.34 -15.63 -11.50
CA LEU A 116 -13.92 -15.74 -11.82
C LEU A 116 -13.29 -17.00 -11.21
N LYS A 117 -13.72 -17.43 -10.01
CA LYS A 117 -13.29 -18.71 -9.42
C LYS A 117 -13.61 -19.90 -10.33
N LYS A 118 -14.79 -19.88 -11.00
CA LYS A 118 -15.20 -20.95 -11.92
C LYS A 118 -14.51 -20.90 -13.26
N SER A 119 -14.26 -19.71 -13.80
CA SER A 119 -13.71 -19.52 -15.16
C SER A 119 -12.20 -19.50 -15.22
N SER A 120 -11.52 -18.94 -14.23
CA SER A 120 -10.07 -18.70 -14.20
C SER A 120 -9.38 -19.06 -12.89
N GLY A 121 -10.09 -19.60 -11.91
CA GLY A 121 -9.48 -20.06 -10.67
C GLY A 121 -9.11 -18.96 -9.66
N VAL A 122 -9.57 -17.71 -9.85
CA VAL A 122 -9.35 -16.60 -8.92
C VAL A 122 -9.74 -16.98 -7.49
N ARG A 123 -8.89 -16.66 -6.51
CA ARG A 123 -9.02 -17.08 -5.11
C ARG A 123 -9.46 -15.96 -4.17
N GLY A 124 -9.44 -14.70 -4.59
CA GLY A 124 -9.74 -13.58 -3.71
C GLY A 124 -9.54 -12.23 -4.35
N VAL A 125 -9.33 -11.22 -3.51
CA VAL A 125 -9.12 -9.82 -3.88
C VAL A 125 -7.74 -9.36 -3.41
N CYS A 126 -7.08 -8.50 -4.19
CA CYS A 126 -5.95 -7.68 -3.77
C CYS A 126 -6.35 -6.21 -3.84
N TYR A 127 -6.24 -5.48 -2.74
CA TYR A 127 -6.41 -4.03 -2.67
C TYR A 127 -5.07 -3.37 -2.97
N THR A 128 -4.93 -2.66 -4.09
CA THR A 128 -3.62 -2.22 -4.61
C THR A 128 -3.67 -1.00 -5.53
N PHE A 129 -2.56 -0.66 -6.19
CA PHE A 129 -2.28 0.39 -7.17
C PHE A 129 -2.24 1.82 -6.61
N ASN A 130 -3.17 2.23 -5.76
CA ASN A 130 -3.10 3.45 -4.96
C ASN A 130 -2.75 3.10 -3.50
N GLU A 131 -3.08 3.94 -2.53
CA GLU A 131 -2.96 3.56 -1.12
C GLU A 131 -4.30 3.03 -0.58
N PRO A 132 -4.44 1.72 -0.35
CA PRO A 132 -5.71 1.15 0.10
C PRO A 132 -6.10 1.55 1.52
N LEU A 133 -5.15 1.81 2.41
CA LEU A 133 -5.46 2.11 3.82
C LEU A 133 -6.18 3.45 4.01
N ILE A 134 -6.01 4.42 3.08
CA ILE A 134 -6.83 5.65 3.13
C ILE A 134 -8.26 5.43 2.63
N TRP A 135 -8.50 4.31 1.98
CA TRP A 135 -9.79 3.80 1.52
C TRP A 135 -10.42 2.89 2.59
N PHE A 136 -10.12 3.20 3.84
CA PHE A 136 -10.27 2.40 5.03
C PHE A 136 -11.64 1.74 5.16
N GLU A 137 -12.73 2.51 5.12
CA GLU A 137 -14.09 2.01 5.32
C GLU A 137 -14.49 1.00 4.23
N HIS A 138 -14.06 1.26 2.99
CA HIS A 138 -14.28 0.34 1.87
C HIS A 138 -13.51 -0.96 2.09
N VAL A 139 -12.19 -0.88 2.33
CA VAL A 139 -11.35 -2.07 2.49
C VAL A 139 -11.84 -2.92 3.67
N ARG A 140 -12.12 -2.31 4.82
CA ARG A 140 -12.65 -3.01 6.00
C ARG A 140 -13.94 -3.78 5.70
N ASP A 141 -14.94 -3.10 5.16
CA ASP A 141 -16.27 -3.67 4.98
C ASP A 141 -16.28 -4.70 3.84
N TYR A 142 -15.52 -4.45 2.76
CA TYR A 142 -15.43 -5.36 1.62
C TYR A 142 -14.57 -6.59 1.94
N ALA A 143 -13.45 -6.42 2.64
CA ALA A 143 -12.62 -7.54 3.04
C ALA A 143 -13.36 -8.50 3.97
N LYS A 144 -14.17 -7.98 4.89
CA LYS A 144 -15.05 -8.79 5.72
C LYS A 144 -16.02 -9.62 4.87
N ALA A 145 -16.71 -8.99 3.90
CA ALA A 145 -17.66 -9.69 3.03
C ALA A 145 -16.96 -10.74 2.12
N VAL A 146 -15.74 -10.46 1.67
CA VAL A 146 -14.90 -11.38 0.88
C VAL A 146 -14.55 -12.62 1.71
N HIS A 147 -14.11 -12.45 2.96
CA HIS A 147 -13.85 -13.57 3.89
C HIS A 147 -15.09 -14.39 4.19
N GLU A 148 -16.23 -13.75 4.48
CA GLU A 148 -17.51 -14.42 4.72
C GLU A 148 -17.97 -15.25 3.51
N ALA A 149 -17.57 -14.83 2.30
CA ALA A 149 -17.83 -15.58 1.07
C ALA A 149 -16.80 -16.70 0.76
N GLY A 150 -15.80 -16.89 1.61
CA GLY A 150 -14.75 -17.92 1.49
C GLY A 150 -13.69 -17.62 0.44
N PHE A 151 -13.29 -16.34 0.31
CA PHE A 151 -12.22 -15.85 -0.55
C PHE A 151 -11.10 -15.22 0.28
N TYR A 152 -9.89 -15.14 -0.31
CA TYR A 152 -8.73 -14.48 0.29
C TYR A 152 -8.78 -12.97 0.14
N ASN A 153 -8.16 -12.27 1.09
CA ASN A 153 -7.85 -10.85 1.00
C ASN A 153 -6.34 -10.62 1.04
N ALA A 154 -5.84 -9.87 0.07
CA ALA A 154 -4.48 -9.36 0.04
C ALA A 154 -4.48 -7.83 -0.02
N ILE A 155 -3.41 -7.20 0.43
CA ILE A 155 -3.23 -5.75 0.36
C ILE A 155 -1.77 -5.41 0.06
N GLU A 156 -1.56 -4.45 -0.86
CA GLU A 156 -0.28 -3.76 -1.05
C GLU A 156 -0.43 -2.33 -0.53
N THR A 157 0.44 -1.93 0.40
CA THR A 157 0.26 -0.67 1.14
C THR A 157 1.58 -0.01 1.51
N ASN A 158 1.57 1.31 1.63
CA ASN A 158 2.68 2.08 2.20
C ASN A 158 2.71 2.04 3.74
N GLY A 159 1.72 1.44 4.38
CA GLY A 159 1.68 1.24 5.83
C GLY A 159 1.45 2.49 6.68
N MET A 160 1.29 3.69 6.12
CA MET A 160 1.13 4.93 6.88
C MET A 160 -0.33 5.18 7.27
N ILE A 161 -0.77 4.55 8.34
CA ILE A 161 -2.13 4.69 8.90
C ILE A 161 -2.07 4.63 10.43
N HIS A 162 -3.11 5.12 11.10
CA HIS A 162 -3.25 4.98 12.54
C HIS A 162 -3.13 3.51 12.97
N PRO A 163 -2.32 3.15 14.00
CA PRO A 163 -2.05 1.75 14.34
C PRO A 163 -3.30 0.92 14.65
N GLU A 164 -4.29 1.49 15.33
CA GLU A 164 -5.53 0.76 15.62
C GLU A 164 -6.36 0.50 14.34
N ALA A 165 -6.37 1.47 13.40
CA ALA A 165 -6.99 1.26 12.09
C ALA A 165 -6.26 0.17 11.29
N PHE A 166 -4.93 0.10 11.37
CA PHE A 166 -4.15 -0.95 10.73
C PHE A 166 -4.50 -2.33 11.29
N LYS A 167 -4.55 -2.47 12.61
CA LYS A 167 -4.95 -3.73 13.27
C LYS A 167 -6.36 -4.19 12.87
N GLU A 168 -7.29 -3.24 12.74
CA GLU A 168 -8.66 -3.52 12.29
C GLU A 168 -8.68 -4.10 10.86
N ILE A 169 -7.84 -3.55 9.96
CA ILE A 169 -7.68 -4.09 8.60
C ILE A 169 -7.01 -5.46 8.62
N LEU A 170 -5.93 -5.64 9.40
CA LEU A 170 -5.19 -6.91 9.47
C LEU A 170 -6.06 -8.09 9.89
N ALA A 171 -7.11 -7.85 10.71
CA ALA A 171 -8.06 -8.88 11.11
C ALA A 171 -8.82 -9.52 9.92
N HIS A 172 -8.77 -8.89 8.75
CA HIS A 172 -9.43 -9.35 7.52
C HIS A 172 -8.47 -9.65 6.38
N MET A 173 -7.15 -9.64 6.62
CA MET A 173 -6.14 -9.92 5.59
C MET A 173 -5.51 -11.29 5.75
N ASP A 174 -5.29 -11.98 4.63
CA ASP A 174 -4.51 -13.21 4.54
C ASP A 174 -3.07 -12.93 4.14
N LEU A 175 -2.85 -11.88 3.31
CA LEU A 175 -1.56 -11.52 2.75
C LEU A 175 -1.38 -9.99 2.78
N VAL A 176 -0.21 -9.55 3.21
CA VAL A 176 0.16 -8.12 3.21
C VAL A 176 1.50 -7.93 2.53
N ASN A 177 1.57 -7.07 1.53
CA ASN A 177 2.82 -6.51 1.04
C ASN A 177 2.92 -5.07 1.54
N ILE A 178 3.95 -4.77 2.32
CA ILE A 178 4.15 -3.44 2.87
C ILE A 178 5.40 -2.79 2.29
N ASP A 179 5.26 -1.56 1.81
CA ASP A 179 6.37 -0.79 1.25
C ASP A 179 7.25 -0.18 2.34
N TYR A 180 8.53 -0.50 2.34
CA TYR A 180 9.56 0.16 3.12
C TYR A 180 10.39 1.06 2.19
N LYS A 181 9.95 2.31 2.02
CA LYS A 181 10.35 3.19 0.92
C LYS A 181 11.71 3.85 1.10
N GLY A 182 12.18 3.95 2.33
CA GLY A 182 13.47 4.56 2.68
C GLY A 182 13.81 4.27 4.14
N PHE A 183 14.98 4.73 4.60
CA PHE A 183 15.62 4.18 5.79
C PHE A 183 15.85 5.23 6.88
N SER A 184 15.21 6.41 6.75
CA SER A 184 15.26 7.47 7.78
C SER A 184 14.00 8.33 7.78
N LYS A 185 13.83 9.05 8.90
CA LYS A 185 12.77 10.07 9.03
C LYS A 185 12.89 11.15 7.97
N GLU A 186 14.10 11.66 7.76
CA GLU A 186 14.37 12.71 6.78
C GLU A 186 13.94 12.28 5.38
N PHE A 187 14.28 11.06 4.95
CA PHE A 187 13.86 10.53 3.66
C PHE A 187 12.32 10.47 3.56
N TYR A 188 11.65 9.97 4.59
CA TYR A 188 10.19 9.91 4.58
C TYR A 188 9.54 11.29 4.55
N GLU A 189 10.02 12.24 5.34
CA GLU A 189 9.46 13.60 5.40
C GLU A 189 9.70 14.39 4.11
N THR A 190 10.92 14.33 3.56
CA THR A 190 11.33 15.19 2.44
C THR A 190 11.10 14.58 1.07
N TYR A 191 11.25 13.26 0.90
CA TYR A 191 11.21 12.61 -0.39
C TYR A 191 9.87 11.94 -0.72
N VAL A 192 9.31 11.18 0.21
CA VAL A 192 8.01 10.50 -0.02
C VAL A 192 6.83 11.19 0.68
N HIS A 193 7.09 12.21 1.50
CA HIS A 193 6.10 12.96 2.27
C HIS A 193 5.26 12.07 3.20
N GLY A 194 5.95 11.22 3.98
CA GLY A 194 5.36 10.25 4.90
C GLY A 194 5.93 10.35 6.31
N ASP A 195 5.58 9.38 7.15
CA ASP A 195 6.01 9.25 8.54
C ASP A 195 6.67 7.90 8.76
N PHE A 196 8.00 7.92 8.94
CA PHE A 196 8.84 6.75 9.12
C PHE A 196 8.48 5.94 10.36
N ASP A 197 8.29 6.63 11.49
CA ASP A 197 8.02 5.97 12.76
C ASP A 197 6.66 5.27 12.73
N ASN A 198 5.66 5.89 12.12
CA ASN A 198 4.33 5.29 11.97
C ASN A 198 4.38 4.03 11.10
N VAL A 199 5.11 4.06 9.97
CA VAL A 199 5.29 2.88 9.12
C VAL A 199 6.01 1.76 9.86
N LEU A 200 7.08 2.06 10.60
CA LEU A 200 7.80 1.07 11.42
C LEU A 200 6.94 0.46 12.53
N GLU A 201 6.08 1.26 13.16
CA GLU A 201 5.14 0.76 14.17
C GLU A 201 4.14 -0.22 13.54
N ASN A 202 3.63 0.09 12.36
CA ASN A 202 2.72 -0.78 11.64
C ASN A 202 3.42 -2.05 11.08
N ILE A 203 4.67 -1.96 10.65
CA ILE A 203 5.48 -3.14 10.30
C ILE A 203 5.65 -4.05 11.54
N ARG A 204 5.91 -3.49 12.73
CA ARG A 204 5.96 -4.28 13.97
C ARG A 204 4.62 -4.93 14.30
N ALA A 205 3.52 -4.19 14.17
CA ALA A 205 2.18 -4.74 14.40
C ALA A 205 1.86 -5.88 13.42
N LEU A 206 2.35 -5.78 12.17
CA LEU A 206 2.20 -6.82 11.14
C LEU A 206 3.00 -8.08 11.52
N GLU A 207 4.26 -7.96 11.96
CA GLU A 207 5.05 -9.08 12.49
C GLU A 207 4.34 -9.79 13.65
N GLU A 208 3.76 -9.04 14.58
CA GLU A 208 3.03 -9.56 15.74
C GLU A 208 1.68 -10.19 15.38
N SER A 209 1.10 -9.88 14.23
CA SER A 209 -0.24 -10.32 13.81
C SER A 209 -0.31 -11.79 13.39
N GLY A 210 0.80 -12.36 12.93
CA GLY A 210 0.86 -13.70 12.35
C GLY A 210 0.28 -13.81 10.92
N VAL A 211 -0.14 -12.70 10.31
CA VAL A 211 -0.53 -12.64 8.89
C VAL A 211 0.69 -12.89 8.01
N PHE A 212 0.55 -13.60 6.89
CA PHE A 212 1.66 -13.73 5.95
C PHE A 212 1.99 -12.37 5.34
N TYR A 213 3.26 -11.97 5.39
CA TYR A 213 3.65 -10.70 4.83
C TYR A 213 5.03 -10.71 4.16
N GLU A 214 5.19 -9.76 3.26
CA GLU A 214 6.44 -9.42 2.58
C GLU A 214 6.68 -7.92 2.66
N VAL A 215 7.94 -7.51 2.66
CA VAL A 215 8.35 -6.10 2.69
C VAL A 215 8.99 -5.76 1.35
N SER A 216 8.47 -4.78 0.66
CA SER A 216 8.98 -4.31 -0.62
C SER A 216 9.80 -3.03 -0.45
N CYS A 217 11.06 -3.07 -0.93
CA CYS A 217 11.95 -1.93 -0.96
C CYS A 217 12.18 -1.51 -2.42
N VAL A 218 11.58 -0.41 -2.86
CA VAL A 218 11.85 0.18 -4.18
C VAL A 218 13.12 1.01 -4.09
N ILE A 219 14.13 0.64 -4.84
CA ILE A 219 15.45 1.28 -4.86
C ILE A 219 15.50 2.29 -6.01
N VAL A 220 15.87 3.52 -5.68
CA VAL A 220 16.03 4.67 -6.59
C VAL A 220 17.46 5.13 -6.52
N ALA A 221 18.17 5.12 -7.65
CA ALA A 221 19.60 5.47 -7.69
C ALA A 221 19.83 6.92 -7.27
N GLY A 222 20.81 7.14 -6.39
CA GLY A 222 21.14 8.44 -5.82
C GLY A 222 20.26 8.93 -4.70
N GLU A 223 19.17 8.20 -4.37
CA GLU A 223 18.22 8.59 -3.34
C GLU A 223 18.24 7.65 -2.11
N ASN A 224 18.09 6.35 -2.32
CA ASN A 224 18.09 5.36 -1.25
C ASN A 224 18.97 4.13 -1.51
N ASP A 225 19.90 4.22 -2.47
CA ASP A 225 20.81 3.16 -2.86
C ASP A 225 22.23 3.27 -2.24
N ASP A 226 22.47 4.22 -1.34
CA ASP A 226 23.70 4.26 -0.54
C ASP A 226 23.77 3.05 0.39
N GLU A 227 24.89 2.32 0.37
CA GLU A 227 25.01 1.05 1.07
C GLU A 227 24.94 1.18 2.59
N ALA A 228 25.54 2.24 3.15
CA ALA A 228 25.52 2.46 4.59
C ALA A 228 24.11 2.89 5.06
N PHE A 229 23.46 3.73 4.29
CA PHE A 229 22.08 4.14 4.53
C PHE A 229 21.11 2.94 4.44
N PHE A 230 21.27 2.10 3.43
CA PHE A 230 20.48 0.88 3.25
C PHE A 230 20.73 -0.12 4.39
N GLU A 231 22.00 -0.33 4.78
CA GLU A 231 22.35 -1.26 5.87
C GLU A 231 21.73 -0.83 7.19
N GLU A 232 21.76 0.46 7.53
CA GLU A 232 21.09 0.98 8.71
C GLU A 232 19.57 0.73 8.65
N GLY A 233 18.96 0.90 7.48
CA GLY A 233 17.56 0.56 7.26
C GLY A 233 17.24 -0.91 7.51
N MET A 234 18.09 -1.81 7.03
CA MET A 234 17.93 -3.25 7.26
C MET A 234 18.10 -3.61 8.75
N ARG A 235 19.03 -2.95 9.44
CA ARG A 235 19.22 -3.13 10.88
C ARG A 235 17.97 -2.70 11.66
N ILE A 236 17.42 -1.52 11.36
CA ILE A 236 16.18 -1.02 11.99
C ILE A 236 14.99 -1.95 11.70
N LEU A 237 14.85 -2.37 10.45
CA LEU A 237 13.78 -3.28 10.05
C LEU A 237 13.88 -4.63 10.77
N LYS A 238 15.11 -5.16 10.93
CA LYS A 238 15.35 -6.43 11.66
C LYS A 238 14.91 -6.35 13.11
N GLU A 239 15.07 -5.21 13.76
CA GLU A 239 14.61 -5.01 15.14
C GLU A 239 13.09 -5.00 15.27
N LYS A 240 12.37 -4.56 14.23
CA LYS A 240 10.91 -4.44 14.23
C LYS A 240 10.21 -5.68 13.68
N ALA A 241 10.80 -6.33 12.67
CA ALA A 241 10.21 -7.42 11.91
C ALA A 241 11.28 -8.49 11.60
N PRO A 242 11.73 -9.27 12.60
CA PRO A 242 12.82 -10.22 12.45
C PRO A 242 12.56 -11.35 11.46
N THR A 243 11.30 -11.64 11.10
CA THR A 243 10.92 -12.70 10.16
C THR A 243 10.51 -12.18 8.78
N ALA A 244 10.70 -10.88 8.51
CA ALA A 244 10.31 -10.25 7.25
C ALA A 244 10.98 -10.93 6.04
N ARG A 245 10.20 -11.06 4.97
CA ARG A 245 10.67 -11.46 3.64
C ARG A 245 10.84 -10.23 2.80
N ILE A 246 12.02 -10.04 2.20
CA ILE A 246 12.40 -8.77 1.58
C ILE A 246 12.44 -8.91 0.06
N ASN A 247 11.69 -8.05 -0.61
CA ASN A 247 11.72 -7.86 -2.05
C ASN A 247 12.48 -6.56 -2.38
N LEU A 248 13.59 -6.66 -3.08
CA LEU A 248 14.32 -5.51 -3.61
C LEU A 248 13.88 -5.28 -5.05
N LEU A 249 13.35 -4.09 -5.32
CA LEU A 249 12.81 -3.73 -6.62
C LEU A 249 13.55 -2.51 -7.15
N ALA A 250 14.16 -2.61 -8.32
CA ALA A 250 14.61 -1.40 -9.01
C ALA A 250 13.41 -0.54 -9.38
N VAL A 251 13.52 0.77 -9.24
CA VAL A 251 12.47 1.70 -9.66
C VAL A 251 12.18 1.53 -11.16
N VAL A 252 10.91 1.58 -11.53
CA VAL A 252 10.49 1.63 -12.95
C VAL A 252 10.20 3.07 -13.31
N THR A 253 10.92 3.60 -14.31
CA THR A 253 10.76 4.98 -14.76
C THR A 253 9.76 5.07 -15.92
N ARG A 254 9.08 6.21 -16.00
CA ARG A 254 8.28 6.59 -17.16
C ARG A 254 9.06 7.57 -18.05
N PRO A 255 8.75 7.64 -19.35
CA PRO A 255 9.46 8.52 -20.28
C PRO A 255 9.42 10.02 -19.93
N ASP A 256 8.46 10.43 -19.08
CA ASP A 256 8.27 11.79 -18.59
C ASP A 256 8.95 12.04 -17.21
N GLU A 257 9.68 11.06 -16.69
CA GLU A 257 10.35 11.11 -15.37
C GLU A 257 11.88 11.18 -15.56
N GLU A 258 12.38 12.24 -16.19
CA GLU A 258 13.82 12.40 -16.51
C GLU A 258 14.74 12.44 -15.26
N ASN A 259 14.20 12.76 -14.09
CA ASN A 259 14.97 12.91 -12.85
C ASN A 259 15.04 11.63 -12.00
N ILE A 260 14.33 10.57 -12.37
CA ILE A 260 14.36 9.30 -11.64
C ILE A 260 15.35 8.36 -12.30
N GLN A 261 16.36 7.92 -11.55
CA GLN A 261 17.40 7.05 -12.07
C GLN A 261 17.22 5.61 -11.55
N VAL A 262 17.40 4.66 -12.48
CA VAL A 262 17.34 3.23 -12.17
C VAL A 262 18.71 2.78 -11.64
N PRO A 263 18.78 2.07 -10.51
CA PRO A 263 20.05 1.54 -10.01
C PRO A 263 20.61 0.48 -10.95
N SER A 264 21.96 0.40 -11.02
CA SER A 264 22.62 -0.66 -11.77
C SER A 264 22.40 -2.03 -11.11
N MET A 265 22.48 -3.11 -11.88
CA MET A 265 22.44 -4.48 -11.32
C MET A 265 23.55 -4.73 -10.31
N GLU A 266 24.76 -4.22 -10.54
CA GLU A 266 25.86 -4.30 -9.57
C GLU A 266 25.48 -3.67 -8.23
N LYS A 267 24.79 -2.51 -8.25
CA LYS A 267 24.28 -1.87 -7.04
C LYS A 267 23.18 -2.71 -6.38
N MET A 268 22.24 -3.24 -7.15
CA MET A 268 21.19 -4.12 -6.62
C MET A 268 21.78 -5.39 -5.98
N ASP A 269 22.81 -6.01 -6.59
CA ASP A 269 23.51 -7.17 -6.04
C ASP A 269 24.25 -6.84 -4.73
N ALA A 270 24.87 -5.65 -4.64
CA ALA A 270 25.50 -5.19 -3.40
C ALA A 270 24.46 -5.02 -2.28
N LEU A 271 23.31 -4.41 -2.56
CA LEU A 271 22.22 -4.23 -1.60
C LEU A 271 21.60 -5.59 -1.21
N LEU A 272 21.47 -6.53 -2.16
CA LEU A 272 21.04 -7.90 -1.88
C LEU A 272 21.98 -8.56 -0.86
N GLY A 273 23.29 -8.48 -1.07
CA GLY A 273 24.28 -9.02 -0.15
C GLY A 273 24.22 -8.40 1.25
N ILE A 274 23.90 -7.11 1.34
CA ILE A 274 23.66 -6.42 2.63
C ILE A 274 22.40 -6.98 3.30
N ALA A 275 21.26 -7.02 2.61
CA ALA A 275 20.00 -7.47 3.19
C ALA A 275 20.07 -8.94 3.66
N GLN A 276 20.78 -9.82 2.94
CA GLN A 276 20.99 -11.22 3.30
C GLN A 276 21.80 -11.43 4.60
N ARG A 277 22.51 -10.40 5.09
CA ARG A 277 23.14 -10.47 6.42
C ARG A 277 22.12 -10.39 7.57
N TYR A 278 20.96 -9.85 7.30
CA TYR A 278 19.90 -9.60 8.27
C TYR A 278 18.71 -10.55 8.13
N PHE A 279 18.35 -10.93 6.90
CA PHE A 279 17.14 -11.68 6.59
C PHE A 279 17.46 -12.95 5.78
N ALA A 280 16.74 -14.04 6.07
CA ALA A 280 16.91 -15.32 5.37
C ALA A 280 16.26 -15.28 3.96
N ASP A 281 15.11 -14.66 3.86
CA ASP A 281 14.30 -14.58 2.64
C ASP A 281 14.47 -13.19 2.01
N VAL A 282 15.41 -13.05 1.08
CA VAL A 282 15.68 -11.81 0.33
C VAL A 282 15.88 -12.13 -1.14
N LYS A 283 15.28 -11.36 -2.02
CA LYS A 283 15.54 -11.44 -3.45
C LYS A 283 15.40 -10.11 -4.17
N ILE A 284 16.09 -9.97 -5.29
CA ILE A 284 15.80 -8.95 -6.29
C ILE A 284 14.63 -9.45 -7.12
N VAL A 285 13.65 -8.57 -7.30
CA VAL A 285 12.47 -8.84 -8.11
C VAL A 285 12.58 -8.05 -9.41
N GLU A 286 12.62 -8.76 -10.52
CA GLU A 286 12.51 -8.13 -11.83
C GLU A 286 11.05 -7.73 -12.07
N ARG A 287 10.82 -6.44 -12.32
CA ARG A 287 9.52 -5.96 -12.79
C ARG A 287 9.56 -5.80 -14.29
N GLU A 288 8.69 -6.50 -14.99
CA GLU A 288 8.37 -6.12 -16.36
C GLU A 288 7.67 -4.76 -16.34
N VAL A 289 8.03 -3.90 -17.30
CA VAL A 289 7.33 -2.61 -17.49
C VAL A 289 5.90 -2.92 -17.86
N LEU A 290 4.99 -2.84 -16.90
CA LEU A 290 3.57 -3.08 -17.15
C LEU A 290 3.05 -2.07 -18.19
N PRO A 291 2.25 -2.53 -19.16
CA PRO A 291 1.64 -1.64 -20.12
C PRO A 291 0.77 -0.60 -19.41
N ARG A 292 0.82 0.64 -19.86
CA ARG A 292 0.05 1.77 -19.33
C ARG A 292 -1.44 1.48 -19.39
N TRP A 293 -2.13 1.74 -18.29
CA TRP A 293 -3.59 1.81 -18.23
C TRP A 293 -4.11 3.06 -18.92
#